data_ca612df0f501826319343f64817da840
#
_entry.id   ca612df0f501826319343f64817da840
#
_cell.length_a   1.000
_cell.length_b   1.000
_cell.length_c   1.000
_cell.angle_alpha   90.00
_cell.angle_beta   90.00
_cell.angle_gamma   90.00
#
_symmetry.space_group_name_H-M   'P 1'
#
loop_
_entity.id
_entity.type
_entity.pdbx_description
1 polymer ?
#
loop_
_entity_poly.entity_id
_entity_poly.type
_entity_poly.pdbx_seq_one_letter_code
_entity_poly.pdbx_strand_id
1 'polypeptide(L)'
;MHFCITGQYTQRALNNIMENPTTNRMEAARKLIEAAGGKLVSMYSTAADGPGVMVIFDVPDPSSAPAINGVVIAAGTLQNAKLTRLFTQDEITKVRQNAVKLRASYSPPGS
;
A
#
# COMPACT_ATOMS: atom_id res chain seq x y z
N MET A 1 1.26 -0.98 12.11
CA MET A 1 2.11 -1.47 11.00
C MET A 1 1.86 -0.64 9.77
N HIS A 2 2.92 -0.17 9.17
CA HIS A 2 2.87 0.74 8.02
C HIS A 2 2.92 -0.02 6.71
N PHE A 3 2.11 0.43 5.76
CA PHE A 3 2.04 -0.13 4.41
C PHE A 3 1.95 0.99 3.38
N CYS A 4 2.32 0.66 2.15
CA CYS A 4 2.19 1.55 1.01
C CYS A 4 1.48 0.80 -0.11
N ILE A 5 0.47 1.43 -0.69
CA ILE A 5 -0.17 0.95 -1.92
C ILE A 5 0.17 1.93 -3.02
N THR A 6 0.69 1.42 -4.15
CA THR A 6 0.89 2.19 -5.37
C THR A 6 0.14 1.52 -6.50
N GLY A 7 -0.36 2.30 -7.44
CA GLY A 7 -1.03 1.76 -8.61
C GLY A 7 -1.45 2.86 -9.57
N GLN A 8 -1.84 2.47 -10.76
CA GLN A 8 -2.41 3.38 -11.74
C GLN A 8 -3.93 3.31 -11.69
N TYR A 9 -4.60 4.44 -11.92
CA TYR A 9 -6.03 4.43 -12.10
C TYR A 9 -6.41 3.66 -13.37
N THR A 10 -7.48 2.88 -13.29
CA THR A 10 -8.07 2.26 -14.47
C THR A 10 -8.65 3.33 -15.38
N GLN A 11 -8.89 2.97 -16.64
CA GLN A 11 -9.53 3.87 -17.60
C GLN A 11 -10.88 4.38 -17.07
N ARG A 12 -11.68 3.48 -16.49
CA ARG A 12 -12.98 3.85 -15.93
C ARG A 12 -12.85 4.84 -14.77
N ALA A 13 -11.95 4.57 -13.84
CA ALA A 13 -11.73 5.45 -12.69
C ALA A 13 -11.21 6.81 -13.14
N LEU A 14 -10.27 6.83 -14.09
CA LEU A 14 -9.72 8.07 -14.60
C LEU A 14 -10.78 8.91 -15.32
N ASN A 15 -11.63 8.29 -16.13
CA ASN A 15 -12.74 8.99 -16.76
C ASN A 15 -13.67 9.65 -15.74
N ASN A 16 -14.00 8.92 -14.67
CA ASN A 16 -14.83 9.46 -13.60
C ASN A 16 -14.18 10.63 -12.88
N ILE A 17 -12.85 10.55 -12.68
CA ILE A 17 -12.08 11.65 -12.07
C ILE A 17 -12.07 12.88 -13.00
N MET A 18 -11.93 12.68 -14.30
CA MET A 18 -11.94 13.77 -15.28
C MET A 18 -13.30 14.46 -15.37
N GLU A 19 -14.39 13.71 -15.21
CA GLU A 19 -15.74 14.29 -15.15
C GLU A 19 -15.95 15.08 -13.87
N ASN A 20 -15.24 14.75 -12.80
CA ASN A 20 -15.33 15.41 -11.50
C ASN A 20 -13.92 15.71 -10.96
N PRO A 21 -13.17 16.63 -11.57
CA PRO A 21 -11.75 16.82 -11.26
C PRO A 21 -11.48 17.37 -9.86
N THR A 22 -12.50 17.85 -9.17
CA THR A 22 -12.40 18.29 -7.78
C THR A 22 -12.71 17.19 -6.77
N THR A 23 -12.92 15.95 -7.23
CA THR A 23 -13.16 14.81 -6.35
C THR A 23 -12.01 14.63 -5.37
N ASN A 24 -12.34 14.50 -4.09
CA ASN A 24 -11.35 14.31 -3.04
C ASN A 24 -11.07 12.82 -2.83
N ARG A 25 -10.08 12.29 -3.56
CA ARG A 25 -9.70 10.89 -3.47
C ARG A 25 -9.04 10.54 -2.13
N MET A 26 -8.38 11.51 -1.50
CA MET A 26 -7.79 11.33 -0.18
C MET A 26 -8.87 11.03 0.87
N GLU A 27 -10.01 11.70 0.79
CA GLU A 27 -11.11 11.47 1.73
C GLU A 27 -11.69 10.06 1.57
N ALA A 28 -11.83 9.57 0.33
CA ALA A 28 -12.28 8.20 0.07
C ALA A 28 -11.30 7.16 0.63
N ALA A 29 -10.00 7.39 0.45
CA ALA A 29 -8.97 6.52 1.01
C ALA A 29 -8.98 6.54 2.55
N ARG A 30 -9.13 7.71 3.15
CA ARG A 30 -9.21 7.87 4.60
C ARG A 30 -10.36 7.07 5.20
N LYS A 31 -11.54 7.17 4.59
CA LYS A 31 -12.73 6.42 5.07
C LYS A 31 -12.50 4.92 5.05
N LEU A 32 -11.92 4.41 3.97
CA LEU A 32 -11.65 2.97 3.85
C LEU A 32 -10.65 2.49 4.91
N ILE A 33 -9.58 3.24 5.09
CA ILE A 33 -8.52 2.90 6.05
C ILE A 33 -9.05 2.98 7.48
N GLU A 34 -9.81 4.00 7.81
CA GLU A 34 -10.43 4.16 9.13
C GLU A 34 -11.45 3.06 9.42
N ALA A 35 -12.18 2.60 8.41
CA ALA A 35 -13.10 1.47 8.55
C ALA A 35 -12.36 0.18 8.94
N ALA A 36 -11.09 0.06 8.58
CA ALA A 36 -10.21 -1.04 8.97
C ALA A 36 -9.51 -0.81 10.32
N GLY A 37 -9.89 0.24 11.04
CA GLY A 37 -9.26 0.59 12.32
C GLY A 37 -7.91 1.28 12.16
N GLY A 38 -7.57 1.71 10.97
CA GLY A 38 -6.28 2.30 10.64
C GLY A 38 -6.30 3.81 10.52
N LYS A 39 -5.16 4.33 10.03
CA LYS A 39 -4.91 5.76 9.87
C LYS A 39 -4.21 6.01 8.54
N LEU A 40 -4.73 6.96 7.77
CA LEU A 40 -4.05 7.47 6.58
C LEU A 40 -2.87 8.35 7.03
N VAL A 41 -1.66 7.98 6.63
CA VAL A 41 -0.45 8.75 6.95
C VAL A 41 -0.19 9.81 5.91
N SER A 42 -0.16 9.43 4.63
CA SER A 42 0.01 10.37 3.53
C SER A 42 -0.49 9.77 2.22
N MET A 43 -0.82 10.62 1.28
CA MET A 43 -1.27 10.21 -0.05
C MET A 43 -0.79 11.21 -1.08
N TYR A 44 -0.30 10.69 -2.20
CA TYR A 44 0.19 11.49 -3.32
C TYR A 44 -0.36 10.95 -4.62
N SER A 45 -0.62 11.84 -5.56
CA SER A 45 -0.83 11.44 -6.95
C SER A 45 0.51 11.18 -7.60
N THR A 46 0.56 10.16 -8.45
CA THR A 46 1.79 9.77 -9.15
C THR A 46 1.58 9.84 -10.65
N ALA A 47 2.68 9.92 -11.38
CA ALA A 47 2.66 9.95 -12.84
C ALA A 47 3.53 8.85 -13.46
N ALA A 48 3.94 7.86 -12.67
CA ALA A 48 4.74 6.73 -13.15
C ALA A 48 3.85 5.80 -13.98
N ASP A 49 4.18 5.63 -15.25
CA ASP A 49 3.43 4.79 -16.20
C ASP A 49 1.95 5.17 -16.32
N GLY A 50 1.66 6.46 -16.15
CA GLY A 50 0.31 7.01 -16.22
C GLY A 50 -0.17 7.57 -14.88
N PRO A 51 -1.35 8.19 -14.87
CA PRO A 51 -1.91 8.74 -13.64
C PRO A 51 -2.19 7.66 -12.60
N GLY A 52 -1.72 7.87 -11.39
CA GLY A 52 -1.87 6.91 -10.32
C GLY A 52 -1.82 7.54 -8.94
N VAL A 53 -1.58 6.70 -7.95
CA VAL A 53 -1.62 7.10 -6.56
C VAL A 53 -0.58 6.34 -5.74
N MET A 54 -0.09 6.98 -4.69
CA MET A 54 0.69 6.37 -3.62
C MET A 54 -0.01 6.68 -2.30
N VAL A 55 -0.39 5.64 -1.56
CA VAL A 55 -1.09 5.76 -0.29
C VAL A 55 -0.25 5.09 0.80
N ILE A 56 0.12 5.85 1.82
CA ILE A 56 0.83 5.33 2.98
C ILE A 56 -0.13 5.34 4.17
N PHE A 57 -0.26 4.20 4.84
CA PHE A 57 -1.21 4.03 5.92
C PHE A 57 -0.70 3.10 7.00
N ASP A 58 -1.31 3.21 8.17
CA ASP A 58 -1.00 2.41 9.34
C ASP A 58 -2.25 1.63 9.73
N VAL A 59 -2.13 0.32 9.94
CA VAL A 59 -3.22 -0.55 10.42
C VAL A 59 -2.72 -1.42 11.56
N PRO A 60 -3.58 -1.67 12.56
CA PRO A 60 -3.20 -2.53 13.69
C PRO A 60 -3.13 -4.01 13.31
N ASP A 61 -3.99 -4.46 12.39
CA ASP A 61 -4.05 -5.83 11.93
C ASP A 61 -3.41 -5.93 10.54
N PRO A 62 -2.32 -6.72 10.38
CA PRO A 62 -1.65 -6.84 9.08
C PRO A 62 -2.55 -7.41 7.98
N SER A 63 -3.57 -8.20 8.32
CA SER A 63 -4.51 -8.74 7.33
C SER A 63 -5.39 -7.66 6.71
N SER A 64 -5.54 -6.50 7.36
CA SER A 64 -6.33 -5.38 6.84
C SER A 64 -5.67 -4.74 5.61
N ALA A 65 -4.35 -4.79 5.49
CA ALA A 65 -3.65 -4.19 4.36
C ALA A 65 -3.97 -4.87 3.02
N PRO A 66 -3.83 -6.21 2.88
CA PRO A 66 -4.27 -6.88 1.67
C PRO A 66 -5.79 -6.80 1.45
N ALA A 67 -6.58 -6.72 2.50
CA ALA A 67 -8.02 -6.53 2.38
C ALA A 67 -8.36 -5.17 1.75
N ILE A 68 -7.74 -4.10 2.22
CA ILE A 68 -7.89 -2.76 1.64
C ILE A 68 -7.48 -2.77 0.15
N ASN A 69 -6.33 -3.34 -0.15
CA ASN A 69 -5.82 -3.45 -1.51
C ASN A 69 -6.78 -4.21 -2.41
N GLY A 70 -7.31 -5.33 -1.93
CA GLY A 70 -8.27 -6.15 -2.65
C GLY A 70 -9.58 -5.42 -2.95
N VAL A 71 -10.11 -4.67 -1.99
CA VAL A 71 -11.33 -3.87 -2.18
C VAL A 71 -11.16 -2.83 -3.29
N VAL A 72 -10.03 -2.14 -3.29
CA VAL A 72 -9.73 -1.11 -4.28
C VAL A 72 -9.58 -1.71 -5.68
N ILE A 73 -8.91 -2.85 -5.79
CA ILE A 73 -8.74 -3.56 -7.07
C ILE A 73 -10.10 -4.09 -7.56
N ALA A 74 -10.86 -4.72 -6.68
CA ALA A 74 -12.17 -5.30 -7.02
C ALA A 74 -13.18 -4.23 -7.46
N ALA A 75 -13.07 -3.02 -6.92
CA ALA A 75 -13.90 -1.89 -7.33
C ALA A 75 -13.51 -1.33 -8.72
N GLY A 76 -12.42 -1.81 -9.30
CA GLY A 76 -11.93 -1.32 -10.58
C GLY A 76 -11.31 0.06 -10.52
N THR A 77 -10.81 0.47 -9.37
CA THR A 77 -10.20 1.80 -9.18
C THR A 77 -8.73 1.81 -9.63
N LEU A 78 -7.95 0.80 -9.22
CA LEU A 78 -6.53 0.71 -9.52
C LEU A 78 -6.21 -0.55 -10.33
N GLN A 79 -5.21 -0.42 -11.20
CA GLN A 79 -4.56 -1.50 -11.90
C GLN A 79 -3.06 -1.48 -11.58
N ASN A 80 -2.39 -2.62 -11.73
CA ASN A 80 -0.97 -2.78 -11.41
C ASN A 80 -0.66 -2.35 -9.96
N ALA A 81 -1.60 -2.63 -9.06
CA ALA A 81 -1.47 -2.25 -7.67
C ALA A 81 -0.40 -3.10 -6.97
N LYS A 82 0.46 -2.42 -6.20
CA LYS A 82 1.49 -3.05 -5.39
C LYS A 82 1.26 -2.66 -3.93
N LEU A 83 1.27 -3.67 -3.07
CA LEU A 83 1.20 -3.50 -1.63
C LEU A 83 2.59 -3.79 -1.06
N THR A 84 3.15 -2.82 -0.35
CA THR A 84 4.49 -2.92 0.25
C THR A 84 4.39 -2.73 1.75
N ARG A 85 4.98 -3.63 2.52
CA ARG A 85 5.14 -3.47 3.96
C ARG A 85 6.29 -2.48 4.21
N LEU A 86 6.02 -1.45 4.99
CA LEU A 86 7.04 -0.48 5.40
C LEU A 86 7.46 -0.77 6.84
N PHE A 87 8.76 -0.66 7.11
CA PHE A 87 9.32 -0.91 8.43
C PHE A 87 9.92 0.37 9.00
N THR A 88 9.61 0.65 10.27
CA THR A 88 10.35 1.66 11.02
C THR A 88 11.76 1.15 11.30
N GLN A 89 12.66 2.05 11.73
CA GLN A 89 14.03 1.66 12.09
C GLN A 89 14.03 0.60 13.19
N ASP A 90 13.18 0.73 14.21
CA ASP A 90 13.09 -0.24 15.29
C ASP A 90 12.60 -1.59 14.81
N GLU A 91 11.59 -1.61 13.94
CA GLU A 91 11.06 -2.84 13.35
C GLU A 91 12.12 -3.56 12.51
N ILE A 92 12.83 -2.82 11.63
CA ILE A 92 13.84 -3.45 10.76
C ILE A 92 15.04 -3.96 11.56
N THR A 93 15.37 -3.32 12.67
CA THR A 93 16.41 -3.82 13.57
C THR A 93 16.06 -5.20 14.10
N LYS A 94 14.81 -5.41 14.51
CA LYS A 94 14.34 -6.73 14.98
C LYS A 94 14.37 -7.78 13.86
N VAL A 95 13.98 -7.40 12.65
CA VAL A 95 14.05 -8.28 11.48
C VAL A 95 15.50 -8.71 11.24
N ARG A 96 16.43 -7.76 11.27
CA ARG A 96 17.86 -8.03 11.06
C ARG A 96 18.44 -8.93 12.16
N GLN A 97 18.05 -8.73 13.41
CA GLN A 97 18.47 -9.59 14.51
C GLN A 97 17.98 -11.01 14.32
N ASN A 98 16.74 -11.20 13.88
CA ASN A 98 16.23 -12.53 13.54
C ASN A 98 16.97 -13.13 12.35
N ALA A 99 17.30 -12.34 11.34
CA ALA A 99 18.06 -12.81 10.18
C ALA A 99 19.44 -13.33 10.61
N VAL A 100 20.10 -12.64 11.52
CA VAL A 100 21.42 -13.08 12.05
C VAL A 100 21.30 -14.47 12.69
N LYS A 101 20.24 -14.75 13.44
CA LYS A 101 20.00 -16.05 14.05
C LYS A 101 19.78 -17.17 13.02
N LEU A 102 19.24 -16.83 11.85
CA LEU A 102 18.92 -17.81 10.81
C LEU A 102 20.10 -18.10 9.87
N ARG A 103 21.14 -17.27 9.87
CA ARG A 103 22.27 -17.37 8.93
C ARG A 103 22.92 -18.74 8.92
N ALA A 104 23.12 -19.33 10.10
CA ALA A 104 23.80 -20.64 10.24
C ALA A 104 23.00 -21.79 9.62
N SER A 105 21.70 -21.62 9.41
CA SER A 105 20.81 -22.66 8.87
C SER A 105 20.64 -22.58 7.36
N TYR A 106 21.30 -21.63 6.69
CA TYR A 106 21.17 -21.45 5.24
C TYR A 106 22.46 -21.76 4.52
N SER A 107 22.37 -22.61 3.49
CA SER A 107 23.48 -22.93 2.58
C SER A 107 23.21 -22.26 1.23
N PRO A 108 23.97 -21.20 0.87
CA PRO A 108 23.74 -20.51 -0.40
C PRO A 108 24.14 -21.37 -1.60
N PRO A 109 23.58 -21.11 -2.80
CA PRO A 109 23.99 -21.83 -4.00
C PRO A 109 25.50 -21.72 -4.25
N GLY A 110 26.12 -22.86 -4.61
CA GLY A 110 27.57 -22.92 -4.85
C GLY A 110 28.43 -23.15 -3.63
N SER A 111 27.80 -23.43 -2.50
CA SER A 111 28.50 -23.71 -1.23
C SER A 111 28.43 -25.16 -0.83
#